data_acfc412dfc1759f77e96cf3774aaf434
#
_entry.id   acfc412dfc1759f77e96cf3774aaf434
#
_cell.length_a   1.000
_cell.length_b   1.000
_cell.length_c   1.000
_cell.angle_alpha   90.00
_cell.angle_beta   90.00
_cell.angle_gamma   90.00
#
_symmetry.space_group_name_H-M   'P 1'
#
loop_
_entity.id
_entity.type
_entity.pdbx_description
1 polymer ?
#
loop_
_entity_poly.entity_id
_entity_poly.type
_entity_poly.pdbx_seq_one_letter_code
_entity_poly.pdbx_strand_id
1 'polypeptide(L)'
;MRRLFSPRTFCALWALLVAGPAAAQTYNYSGSAPASAPRSSSYDFGFATPAARQVSHDEAQAPQMLEPEYVGASYYGQQGQVPTLALEPKPAPAEQSSPYQDAMKDGWDTCTACLPAPRWFGSAGAVAFNRADRDFIITCPCDSPTLSYNDADMPMMLGPQISLGRYLGCNGCFGIQATYWGLYPGDQSVSAVPDDGSYSSRFNWGGLEVCGNPVFESFDDADRYTLSRHFQVSSFELNLLNFSHGYGNGCGSQCGPGNSCAPNFRYNFLLGFRYLDFREGFLFTGEHTSAPNVVDELSYNVDVQNRLAGFQIGGRTDYYLTCNLSAFASAKGGVYGNRMSLQQALRDCDGNAAVISDPNSEYLNQRFDINSTRTNVAFLTEFALGANYKVTDCWSLYAGYQVVIATGVAEANDQVPSQFQFLDEAKSIKNDGSLILHGAFFGASYNF
;
A
#
# COMPACT_ATOMS: atom_id res chain seq x y z
N MET A 1 42.53 5.02 6.26
CA MET A 1 41.05 4.95 6.30
C MET A 1 40.46 3.55 6.03
N ARG A 2 41.25 2.46 6.04
CA ARG A 2 40.74 1.08 5.75
C ARG A 2 40.30 0.25 6.96
N ARG A 3 40.24 0.80 8.17
CA ARG A 3 39.95 0.03 9.40
C ARG A 3 38.66 0.41 10.15
N LEU A 4 37.80 1.29 9.61
CA LEU A 4 36.59 1.77 10.31
C LEU A 4 35.29 1.01 10.01
N PHE A 5 35.27 0.12 9.03
CA PHE A 5 34.10 -0.68 8.69
C PHE A 5 34.45 -2.17 8.66
N SER A 6 34.46 -2.82 9.81
CA SER A 6 34.51 -4.28 9.86
C SER A 6 33.06 -4.82 9.71
N PRO A 7 32.87 -6.04 9.15
CA PRO A 7 31.56 -6.69 9.07
C PRO A 7 30.86 -6.83 10.45
N ARG A 8 31.63 -6.84 11.53
CA ARG A 8 31.12 -6.89 12.91
C ARG A 8 30.45 -5.58 13.35
N THR A 9 30.89 -4.43 12.84
CA THR A 9 30.29 -3.12 13.12
C THR A 9 28.94 -2.97 12.42
N PHE A 10 28.78 -3.56 11.25
CA PHE A 10 27.51 -3.57 10.52
C PHE A 10 26.43 -4.42 11.23
N CYS A 11 26.80 -5.60 11.76
CA CYS A 11 25.90 -6.41 12.58
C CYS A 11 25.47 -5.71 13.86
N ALA A 12 26.33 -4.90 14.48
CA ALA A 12 26.00 -4.14 15.69
C ALA A 12 25.05 -2.98 15.40
N LEU A 13 25.21 -2.28 14.28
CA LEU A 13 24.27 -1.26 13.81
C LEU A 13 22.90 -1.86 13.43
N TRP A 14 22.91 -3.06 12.86
CA TRP A 14 21.69 -3.82 12.53
C TRP A 14 20.91 -4.24 13.78
N ALA A 15 21.61 -4.71 14.82
CA ALA A 15 21.00 -5.07 16.09
C ALA A 15 20.36 -3.85 16.81
N LEU A 16 20.92 -2.66 16.66
CA LEU A 16 20.37 -1.42 17.22
C LEU A 16 19.14 -0.90 16.45
N LEU A 17 19.06 -1.12 15.14
CA LEU A 17 17.90 -0.74 14.31
C LEU A 17 16.72 -1.73 14.45
N VAL A 18 16.99 -3.00 14.73
CA VAL A 18 15.96 -4.04 14.94
C VAL A 18 15.44 -4.06 16.38
N ALA A 19 16.23 -3.55 17.34
CA ALA A 19 15.85 -3.39 18.74
C ALA A 19 15.17 -2.04 19.05
N GLY A 20 14.51 -1.44 18.07
CA GLY A 20 13.57 -0.32 18.29
C GLY A 20 12.39 -0.79 19.14
N PRO A 21 11.84 0.06 20.00
CA PRO A 21 11.18 -0.31 21.22
C PRO A 21 9.85 -1.03 21.01
N ALA A 22 9.82 -2.33 21.30
CA ALA A 22 8.62 -3.01 21.74
C ALA A 22 8.35 -2.64 23.22
N ALA A 23 8.46 -1.37 23.56
CA ALA A 23 8.00 -0.83 24.83
C ALA A 23 6.61 -0.23 24.56
N ALA A 24 5.58 -1.00 24.86
CA ALA A 24 4.26 -0.46 25.08
C ALA A 24 4.36 0.56 26.21
N GLN A 25 4.47 1.84 25.87
CA GLN A 25 4.26 2.92 26.83
C GLN A 25 2.75 3.05 27.03
N THR A 26 2.29 2.59 28.18
CA THR A 26 1.03 3.04 28.75
C THR A 26 1.20 4.54 29.08
N TYR A 27 0.62 5.39 28.24
CA TYR A 27 0.54 6.82 28.51
C TYR A 27 -0.56 7.06 29.54
N ASN A 28 -0.17 7.45 30.74
CA ASN A 28 -1.04 8.14 31.68
C ASN A 28 -1.20 9.59 31.21
N TYR A 29 -2.39 9.94 30.79
CA TYR A 29 -2.76 11.28 30.35
C TYR A 29 -2.91 12.18 31.60
N SER A 30 -1.99 13.10 31.81
CA SER A 30 -2.17 14.27 32.67
C SER A 30 -2.06 15.51 31.80
N GLY A 31 -3.20 16.19 31.62
CA GLY A 31 -3.32 17.30 30.72
C GLY A 31 -2.56 18.57 31.15
N SER A 32 -1.99 19.23 30.17
CA SER A 32 -1.78 20.68 30.17
C SER A 32 -1.73 21.15 28.72
N ALA A 33 -2.63 22.03 28.35
CA ALA A 33 -2.76 22.60 27.03
C ALA A 33 -1.52 23.42 26.62
N PRO A 34 -1.02 23.30 25.39
CA PRO A 34 -0.08 24.28 24.84
C PRO A 34 -0.81 25.31 23.98
N ALA A 35 -0.28 26.53 24.09
CA ALA A 35 -0.69 27.74 23.43
C ALA A 35 -0.66 27.63 21.89
N SER A 36 -1.59 28.36 21.26
CA SER A 36 -1.78 28.54 19.81
C SER A 36 -0.49 28.83 19.04
N ALA A 37 -0.19 27.98 18.05
CA ALA A 37 0.83 28.23 17.03
C ALA A 37 0.19 28.91 15.79
N PRO A 38 0.95 29.74 15.04
CA PRO A 38 0.41 30.54 13.95
C PRO A 38 0.15 29.70 12.68
N ARG A 39 -0.92 30.02 11.97
CA ARG A 39 -1.35 29.43 10.69
C ARG A 39 -0.25 29.56 9.63
N SER A 40 0.14 28.44 9.02
CA SER A 40 0.90 28.41 7.79
C SER A 40 -0.03 28.45 6.59
N SER A 41 0.26 29.34 5.64
CA SER A 41 -0.46 29.53 4.39
C SER A 41 -0.37 28.30 3.49
N SER A 42 -1.51 27.76 3.08
CA SER A 42 -1.63 26.72 2.04
C SER A 42 -1.26 27.30 0.68
N TYR A 43 -0.33 26.63 -0.02
CA TYR A 43 -0.11 26.83 -1.45
C TYR A 43 -1.11 25.98 -2.22
N ASP A 44 -1.99 26.68 -2.93
CA ASP A 44 -3.01 26.12 -3.80
C ASP A 44 -2.39 25.70 -5.14
N PHE A 45 -2.20 24.40 -5.36
CA PHE A 45 -1.91 23.85 -6.68
C PHE A 45 -3.22 23.50 -7.37
N GLY A 46 -3.76 24.46 -8.11
CA GLY A 46 -4.97 24.27 -8.92
C GLY A 46 -4.76 23.20 -10.01
N PHE A 47 -5.31 22.02 -9.81
CA PHE A 47 -5.62 21.11 -10.89
C PHE A 47 -7.08 21.32 -11.31
N ALA A 48 -7.25 21.82 -12.53
CA ALA A 48 -8.54 21.97 -13.17
C ALA A 48 -9.21 20.60 -13.34
N THR A 49 -10.34 20.39 -12.71
CA THR A 49 -11.23 19.24 -12.95
C THR A 49 -11.93 19.42 -14.30
N PRO A 50 -11.91 18.41 -15.21
CA PRO A 50 -12.73 18.47 -16.42
C PRO A 50 -14.20 18.27 -16.06
N ALA A 51 -15.04 19.16 -16.59
CA ALA A 51 -16.48 19.16 -16.43
C ALA A 51 -17.09 17.81 -16.85
N ALA A 52 -17.95 17.26 -16.01
CA ALA A 52 -18.77 16.11 -16.30
C ALA A 52 -19.73 16.40 -17.47
N ARG A 53 -19.52 15.74 -18.60
CA ARG A 53 -20.41 15.74 -19.75
C ARG A 53 -21.51 14.72 -19.50
N GLN A 54 -22.74 15.16 -19.33
CA GLN A 54 -23.91 14.30 -19.36
C GLN A 54 -24.00 13.62 -20.74
N VAL A 55 -23.91 12.29 -20.75
CA VAL A 55 -24.19 11.48 -21.94
C VAL A 55 -25.61 10.93 -21.79
N SER A 56 -26.49 11.37 -22.70
CA SER A 56 -27.81 10.81 -22.87
C SER A 56 -27.74 9.35 -23.33
N HIS A 57 -28.52 8.49 -22.66
CA HIS A 57 -28.76 7.12 -23.09
C HIS A 57 -29.53 7.12 -24.41
N ASP A 58 -28.85 6.74 -25.52
CA ASP A 58 -29.48 6.18 -26.71
C ASP A 58 -29.14 4.71 -26.74
N GLU A 59 -30.22 3.91 -26.83
CA GLU A 59 -30.16 2.46 -26.99
C GLU A 59 -29.41 2.10 -28.28
N ALA A 60 -28.22 1.52 -28.17
CA ALA A 60 -27.51 0.93 -29.28
C ALA A 60 -27.68 -0.59 -29.27
N GLN A 61 -28.34 -1.09 -30.32
CA GLN A 61 -28.52 -2.48 -30.67
C GLN A 61 -27.18 -3.23 -30.72
N ALA A 62 -27.18 -4.45 -30.15
CA ALA A 62 -26.06 -5.38 -30.20
C ALA A 62 -25.70 -5.78 -31.63
N PRO A 63 -24.44 -5.84 -32.02
CA PRO A 63 -24.03 -6.38 -33.31
C PRO A 63 -24.17 -7.90 -33.32
N GLN A 64 -24.88 -8.42 -34.34
CA GLN A 64 -24.98 -9.84 -34.66
C GLN A 64 -23.62 -10.38 -35.07
N MET A 65 -23.19 -11.47 -34.44
CA MET A 65 -22.03 -12.23 -34.88
C MET A 65 -22.39 -12.99 -36.17
N LEU A 66 -21.65 -12.70 -37.24
CA LEU A 66 -21.67 -13.51 -38.48
C LEU A 66 -20.78 -14.75 -38.25
N GLU A 67 -21.38 -15.92 -38.41
CA GLU A 67 -20.65 -17.19 -38.46
C GLU A 67 -19.78 -17.24 -39.74
N PRO A 68 -18.55 -17.78 -39.67
CA PRO A 68 -17.76 -17.99 -40.88
C PRO A 68 -18.25 -19.23 -41.65
N GLU A 69 -18.66 -19.01 -42.87
CA GLU A 69 -19.05 -19.99 -43.84
C GLU A 69 -17.85 -20.87 -44.26
N TYR A 70 -17.97 -22.17 -44.03
CA TYR A 70 -16.95 -23.16 -44.36
C TYR A 70 -17.09 -23.56 -45.82
N VAL A 71 -16.26 -23.04 -46.71
CA VAL A 71 -16.18 -23.45 -48.10
C VAL A 71 -15.23 -24.64 -48.23
N GLY A 72 -15.80 -25.84 -48.32
CA GLY A 72 -15.08 -27.04 -48.68
C GLY A 72 -14.77 -27.07 -50.16
N ALA A 73 -13.50 -27.11 -50.53
CA ALA A 73 -13.08 -27.44 -51.89
C ALA A 73 -12.36 -28.79 -51.88
N SER A 74 -13.09 -29.80 -52.35
CA SER A 74 -12.56 -31.10 -52.73
C SER A 74 -11.91 -31.00 -54.12
N TYR A 75 -10.63 -31.32 -54.24
CA TYR A 75 -9.99 -31.58 -55.52
C TYR A 75 -9.57 -33.04 -55.59
N TYR A 76 -10.30 -33.79 -56.43
CA TYR A 76 -9.89 -35.09 -57.00
C TYR A 76 -9.05 -34.82 -58.26
N GLY A 77 -7.99 -35.59 -58.41
CA GLY A 77 -7.61 -35.90 -59.79
C GLY A 77 -6.15 -35.91 -60.16
N GLN A 78 -5.72 -37.08 -60.40
CA GLN A 78 -4.85 -37.58 -61.46
C GLN A 78 -3.42 -37.87 -61.11
N GLN A 79 -3.19 -39.18 -61.07
CA GLN A 79 -1.89 -39.84 -61.19
C GLN A 79 -1.27 -39.56 -62.57
N GLY A 80 -0.12 -38.88 -62.60
CA GLY A 80 0.77 -38.80 -63.76
C GLY A 80 2.15 -39.30 -63.33
N GLN A 81 2.56 -40.44 -63.92
CA GLN A 81 3.93 -40.99 -63.79
C GLN A 81 4.94 -39.98 -64.38
N VAL A 82 5.93 -39.58 -63.62
CA VAL A 82 7.08 -38.82 -64.08
C VAL A 82 8.34 -39.65 -63.95
N PRO A 83 9.22 -39.67 -64.96
CA PRO A 83 10.39 -40.53 -64.96
C PRO A 83 11.43 -40.10 -63.94
N THR A 84 12.00 -41.11 -63.28
CA THR A 84 13.05 -41.02 -62.29
C THR A 84 14.35 -40.62 -62.95
N LEU A 85 14.73 -39.34 -62.90
CA LEU A 85 16.11 -38.87 -63.09
C LEU A 85 16.84 -38.96 -61.74
N ALA A 86 17.81 -39.82 -61.67
CA ALA A 86 18.73 -39.88 -60.53
C ALA A 86 19.58 -38.57 -60.51
N LEU A 87 19.22 -37.68 -59.60
CA LEU A 87 20.05 -36.53 -59.26
C LEU A 87 20.89 -36.92 -58.05
N GLU A 88 22.22 -36.80 -58.22
CA GLU A 88 23.18 -36.91 -57.11
C GLU A 88 22.74 -36.00 -55.94
N PRO A 89 22.94 -36.44 -54.69
CA PRO A 89 22.57 -35.60 -53.56
C PRO A 89 23.50 -34.41 -53.47
N LYS A 90 22.96 -33.25 -53.78
CA LYS A 90 23.57 -31.94 -53.52
C LYS A 90 23.80 -31.87 -51.99
N PRO A 91 25.03 -31.54 -51.52
CA PRO A 91 25.29 -31.36 -50.10
C PRO A 91 24.30 -30.32 -49.56
N ALA A 92 23.61 -30.71 -48.46
CA ALA A 92 22.66 -29.83 -47.77
C ALA A 92 23.35 -28.52 -47.44
N PRO A 93 22.67 -27.37 -47.71
CA PRO A 93 23.20 -26.08 -47.26
C PRO A 93 23.35 -26.19 -45.73
N ALA A 94 24.52 -25.78 -45.23
CA ALA A 94 24.72 -25.64 -43.78
C ALA A 94 23.54 -24.82 -43.27
N GLU A 95 22.80 -25.40 -42.31
CA GLU A 95 21.74 -24.68 -41.59
C GLU A 95 22.35 -23.40 -41.03
N GLN A 96 22.11 -22.28 -41.68
CA GLN A 96 22.38 -20.99 -41.08
C GLN A 96 21.39 -20.85 -39.94
N SER A 97 21.85 -21.09 -38.72
CA SER A 97 21.12 -20.80 -37.52
C SER A 97 20.63 -19.33 -37.62
N SER A 98 19.35 -19.16 -37.44
CA SER A 98 18.73 -17.84 -37.43
C SER A 98 19.42 -17.00 -36.37
N PRO A 99 19.81 -15.73 -36.65
CA PRO A 99 20.40 -14.84 -35.63
C PRO A 99 19.53 -14.69 -34.38
N TYR A 100 18.26 -15.03 -34.49
CA TYR A 100 17.30 -15.00 -33.39
C TYR A 100 17.40 -16.23 -32.47
N GLN A 101 17.80 -17.41 -33.00
CA GLN A 101 18.00 -18.63 -32.21
C GLN A 101 19.32 -18.56 -31.43
N ASP A 102 20.36 -17.92 -32.00
CA ASP A 102 21.62 -17.71 -31.32
C ASP A 102 21.47 -16.69 -30.19
N ALA A 103 20.70 -15.61 -30.38
CA ALA A 103 20.41 -14.65 -29.33
C ALA A 103 19.60 -15.24 -28.15
N MET A 104 18.75 -16.24 -28.39
CA MET A 104 18.06 -16.94 -27.31
C MET A 104 18.99 -17.94 -26.58
N LYS A 105 19.89 -18.59 -27.27
CA LYS A 105 20.89 -19.50 -26.65
C LYS A 105 21.86 -18.72 -25.78
N ASP A 106 22.38 -17.60 -26.26
CA ASP A 106 23.32 -16.77 -25.50
C ASP A 106 22.70 -16.19 -24.21
N GLY A 107 21.38 -15.95 -24.19
CA GLY A 107 20.69 -15.46 -23.00
C GLY A 107 20.59 -16.46 -21.84
N TRP A 108 20.66 -17.77 -22.13
CA TRP A 108 20.62 -18.81 -21.10
C TRP A 108 22.04 -19.34 -20.75
N ASP A 109 22.95 -19.29 -21.69
CA ASP A 109 24.33 -19.80 -21.50
C ASP A 109 25.21 -18.84 -20.67
N THR A 110 24.87 -17.53 -20.60
CA THR A 110 25.57 -16.57 -19.74
C THR A 110 25.42 -16.88 -18.24
N CYS A 111 24.47 -17.74 -17.87
CA CYS A 111 24.31 -18.21 -16.50
C CYS A 111 25.18 -19.43 -16.13
N THR A 112 26.06 -19.93 -17.00
CA THR A 112 26.84 -21.18 -16.76
C THR A 112 28.24 -20.98 -16.21
N ALA A 113 28.86 -19.81 -16.32
CA ALA A 113 30.20 -19.56 -15.77
C ALA A 113 30.15 -19.04 -14.32
N CYS A 114 30.77 -19.76 -13.38
CA CYS A 114 30.85 -19.32 -11.97
C CYS A 114 31.86 -18.17 -11.82
N LEU A 115 31.38 -16.95 -11.62
CA LEU A 115 32.20 -15.81 -11.26
C LEU A 115 32.29 -15.70 -9.71
N PRO A 116 33.42 -15.19 -9.16
CA PRO A 116 33.48 -14.82 -7.75
C PRO A 116 32.59 -13.59 -7.52
N ALA A 117 31.32 -13.82 -7.24
CA ALA A 117 30.31 -12.80 -7.01
C ALA A 117 30.04 -12.64 -5.52
N PRO A 118 29.66 -11.46 -5.02
CA PRO A 118 29.09 -11.34 -3.69
C PRO A 118 27.91 -12.30 -3.56
N ARG A 119 27.85 -12.96 -2.42
CA ARG A 119 26.78 -13.94 -2.16
C ARG A 119 25.54 -13.30 -1.57
N TRP A 120 25.69 -12.13 -0.98
CA TRP A 120 24.65 -11.44 -0.26
C TRP A 120 24.52 -10.00 -0.75
N PHE A 121 23.32 -9.46 -0.64
CA PHE A 121 23.03 -8.04 -0.85
C PHE A 121 22.02 -7.58 0.18
N GLY A 122 22.06 -6.30 0.49
CA GLY A 122 21.11 -5.72 1.42
C GLY A 122 20.95 -4.24 1.21
N SER A 123 19.88 -3.69 1.74
CA SER A 123 19.66 -2.26 1.76
C SER A 123 19.03 -1.83 3.07
N ALA A 124 19.32 -0.59 3.46
CA ALA A 124 18.68 0.07 4.58
C ALA A 124 18.38 1.52 4.19
N GLY A 125 17.21 1.99 4.57
CA GLY A 125 16.74 3.31 4.22
C GLY A 125 15.46 3.68 4.97
N ALA A 126 14.77 4.66 4.46
CA ALA A 126 13.51 5.14 4.99
C ALA A 126 12.49 5.37 3.88
N VAL A 127 11.23 5.27 4.25
CA VAL A 127 10.07 5.69 3.48
C VAL A 127 9.40 6.86 4.17
N ALA A 128 8.93 7.81 3.40
CA ALA A 128 8.18 8.97 3.85
C ALA A 128 6.91 9.05 3.03
N PHE A 129 5.78 8.62 3.60
CA PHE A 129 4.51 8.49 2.89
C PHE A 129 3.44 9.40 3.46
N ASN A 130 2.66 9.96 2.55
CA ASN A 130 1.34 10.53 2.82
C ASN A 130 0.29 9.46 2.52
N ARG A 131 -0.82 9.56 3.20
CA ARG A 131 -2.04 8.81 2.92
C ARG A 131 -3.04 9.71 2.21
N ALA A 132 -3.69 9.21 1.17
CA ALA A 132 -4.83 9.87 0.57
C ALA A 132 -6.10 9.39 1.28
N ASP A 133 -6.75 10.28 2.00
CA ASP A 133 -7.96 9.99 2.77
C ASP A 133 -9.22 10.49 2.05
N ARG A 134 -10.34 9.85 2.33
CA ARG A 134 -11.67 10.36 1.99
C ARG A 134 -12.15 11.27 3.11
N ASP A 135 -12.69 12.43 2.75
CA ASP A 135 -13.23 13.37 3.71
C ASP A 135 -14.72 13.15 3.95
N PHE A 136 -15.17 13.36 5.18
CA PHE A 136 -16.57 13.50 5.52
C PHE A 136 -16.77 14.50 6.67
N ILE A 137 -17.86 15.23 6.64
CA ILE A 137 -18.20 16.24 7.66
C ILE A 137 -18.89 15.53 8.84
N ILE A 138 -18.40 15.78 10.06
CA ILE A 138 -18.89 15.20 11.31
C ILE A 138 -19.98 16.07 11.94
N THR A 139 -19.80 17.41 11.93
CA THR A 139 -20.77 18.35 12.47
C THR A 139 -21.91 18.61 11.49
N CYS A 140 -23.00 19.22 11.97
CA CYS A 140 -24.04 19.74 11.10
C CYS A 140 -23.46 20.83 10.17
N PRO A 141 -23.89 20.91 8.90
CA PRO A 141 -23.39 21.96 7.99
C PRO A 141 -23.76 23.41 8.40
N CYS A 142 -24.67 23.55 9.34
CA CYS A 142 -25.06 24.85 9.91
C CYS A 142 -24.12 25.29 11.03
N ASP A 143 -23.29 24.42 11.58
CA ASP A 143 -22.39 24.71 12.69
C ASP A 143 -21.14 25.45 12.20
N SER A 144 -20.59 26.33 13.05
CA SER A 144 -19.38 27.09 12.80
C SER A 144 -18.44 27.02 14.02
N PRO A 145 -17.16 26.63 13.80
CA PRO A 145 -16.60 26.05 12.57
C PRO A 145 -17.08 24.61 12.34
N THR A 146 -17.21 24.20 11.08
CA THR A 146 -17.48 22.78 10.77
C THR A 146 -16.29 21.92 11.11
N LEU A 147 -16.52 20.71 11.64
CA LEU A 147 -15.49 19.70 11.88
C LEU A 147 -15.63 18.58 10.87
N SER A 148 -14.55 18.29 10.16
CA SER A 148 -14.46 17.19 9.19
C SER A 148 -13.44 16.15 9.64
N TYR A 149 -13.52 14.94 9.05
CA TYR A 149 -12.59 13.86 9.32
C TYR A 149 -11.14 14.23 8.95
N ASN A 150 -10.96 15.02 7.89
CA ASN A 150 -9.65 15.45 7.44
C ASN A 150 -9.08 16.64 8.24
N ASP A 151 -9.83 17.26 9.15
CA ASP A 151 -9.25 18.28 10.03
C ASP A 151 -8.22 17.69 11.00
N ALA A 152 -8.34 16.38 11.35
CA ALA A 152 -7.30 15.60 12.00
C ALA A 152 -6.40 14.92 10.95
N ASP A 153 -5.83 15.71 10.01
CA ASP A 153 -5.02 15.24 8.90
C ASP A 153 -3.74 14.55 9.38
N MET A 154 -3.45 13.40 8.80
CA MET A 154 -2.24 12.65 9.09
C MET A 154 -1.06 13.29 8.36
N PRO A 155 -0.02 13.77 9.08
CA PRO A 155 1.15 14.33 8.44
C PRO A 155 1.90 13.24 7.66
N MET A 156 2.86 13.67 6.84
CA MET A 156 3.78 12.73 6.19
C MET A 156 4.46 11.85 7.24
N MET A 157 4.21 10.54 7.17
CA MET A 157 4.72 9.56 8.10
C MET A 157 6.05 9.00 7.62
N LEU A 158 7.01 8.91 8.53
CA LEU A 158 8.35 8.38 8.26
C LEU A 158 8.49 6.98 8.88
N GLY A 159 9.17 6.08 8.16
CA GLY A 159 9.46 4.76 8.69
C GLY A 159 10.65 4.07 8.05
N PRO A 160 11.19 3.01 8.64
CA PRO A 160 12.32 2.28 8.12
C PRO A 160 11.93 1.42 6.91
N GLN A 161 12.89 1.24 6.00
CA GLN A 161 12.85 0.24 4.95
C GLN A 161 14.16 -0.55 4.96
N ILE A 162 14.07 -1.88 5.07
CA ILE A 162 15.23 -2.76 5.16
C ILE A 162 15.02 -3.95 4.24
N SER A 163 16.06 -4.33 3.50
CA SER A 163 16.05 -5.58 2.75
C SER A 163 17.34 -6.36 2.94
N LEU A 164 17.22 -7.69 2.86
CA LEU A 164 18.33 -8.61 2.85
C LEU A 164 18.07 -9.70 1.83
N GLY A 165 19.04 -9.99 0.99
CA GLY A 165 18.91 -11.01 -0.03
C GLY A 165 20.20 -11.79 -0.25
N ARG A 166 20.05 -12.93 -0.93
CA ARG A 166 21.14 -13.79 -1.32
C ARG A 166 21.03 -14.15 -2.79
N TYR A 167 22.13 -14.05 -3.50
CA TYR A 167 22.24 -14.56 -4.87
C TYR A 167 22.29 -16.10 -4.86
N LEU A 168 21.57 -16.70 -5.78
CA LEU A 168 21.48 -18.15 -5.97
C LEU A 168 22.14 -18.55 -7.29
N GLY A 169 22.78 -19.70 -7.27
CA GLY A 169 23.52 -20.20 -8.43
C GLY A 169 24.90 -19.54 -8.63
N CYS A 170 25.64 -20.04 -9.62
CA CYS A 170 27.02 -19.60 -9.88
C CYS A 170 27.13 -18.19 -10.43
N ASN A 171 26.12 -17.73 -11.16
CA ASN A 171 26.15 -16.43 -11.86
C ASN A 171 25.25 -15.38 -11.21
N GLY A 172 24.55 -15.72 -10.12
CA GLY A 172 23.64 -14.81 -9.48
C GLY A 172 22.46 -14.34 -10.37
N CYS A 173 22.03 -15.19 -11.33
CA CYS A 173 20.85 -14.91 -12.16
C CYS A 173 19.55 -14.99 -11.36
N PHE A 174 19.56 -15.65 -10.22
CA PHE A 174 18.46 -15.73 -9.29
C PHE A 174 18.87 -15.19 -7.93
N GLY A 175 17.89 -14.78 -7.14
CA GLY A 175 18.08 -14.38 -5.76
C GLY A 175 16.82 -14.56 -4.95
N ILE A 176 17.01 -14.67 -3.64
CA ILE A 176 15.92 -14.60 -2.67
C ILE A 176 16.13 -13.34 -1.83
N GLN A 177 15.06 -12.59 -1.58
CA GLN A 177 15.11 -11.35 -0.85
C GLN A 177 13.95 -11.25 0.14
N ALA A 178 14.27 -10.91 1.37
CA ALA A 178 13.29 -10.46 2.36
C ALA A 178 13.34 -8.94 2.45
N THR A 179 12.17 -8.29 2.47
CA THR A 179 12.04 -6.84 2.61
C THR A 179 11.02 -6.54 3.69
N TYR A 180 11.34 -5.59 4.54
CA TYR A 180 10.42 -5.02 5.52
C TYR A 180 10.40 -3.51 5.36
N TRP A 181 9.21 -2.91 5.43
CA TRP A 181 9.02 -1.49 5.67
C TRP A 181 7.80 -1.27 6.55
N GLY A 182 7.78 -0.15 7.27
CA GLY A 182 6.64 0.19 8.10
C GLY A 182 6.59 1.67 8.39
N LEU A 183 5.39 2.17 8.62
CA LEU A 183 5.13 3.50 9.16
C LEU A 183 4.67 3.31 10.60
N TYR A 184 5.31 3.99 11.52
CA TYR A 184 4.95 3.93 12.94
C TYR A 184 3.71 4.78 13.22
N PRO A 185 3.01 4.52 14.33
CA PRO A 185 1.78 5.21 14.64
C PRO A 185 1.92 6.71 14.53
N GLY A 186 1.07 7.31 13.72
CA GLY A 186 0.82 8.73 13.73
C GLY A 186 -0.51 8.94 14.44
N ASP A 187 -0.50 9.75 15.50
CA ASP A 187 -1.71 10.16 16.20
C ASP A 187 -1.92 11.65 15.93
N GLN A 188 -3.10 12.02 15.49
CA GLN A 188 -3.50 13.39 15.26
C GLN A 188 -4.82 13.66 15.98
N SER A 189 -4.94 14.84 16.56
CA SER A 189 -6.14 15.25 17.25
C SER A 189 -6.44 16.71 16.93
N VAL A 190 -7.70 16.99 16.70
CA VAL A 190 -8.25 18.33 16.50
C VAL A 190 -9.44 18.51 17.43
N SER A 191 -9.54 19.69 18.03
CA SER A 191 -10.71 20.05 18.83
C SER A 191 -11.36 21.30 18.21
N ALA A 192 -12.67 21.30 18.17
CA ALA A 192 -13.48 22.42 17.70
C ALA A 192 -14.42 22.86 18.82
N VAL A 193 -14.58 24.18 18.96
CA VAL A 193 -15.50 24.84 19.90
C VAL A 193 -16.45 25.66 19.05
N PRO A 194 -17.79 25.60 19.27
CA PRO A 194 -18.74 26.30 18.46
C PRO A 194 -18.65 27.85 18.69
N ASP A 195 -18.89 28.62 17.63
CA ASP A 195 -18.87 30.09 17.70
C ASP A 195 -20.14 30.64 18.35
N ASP A 196 -21.26 29.91 18.28
CA ASP A 196 -22.61 30.35 18.61
C ASP A 196 -23.31 29.48 19.67
N GLY A 197 -22.56 28.76 20.47
CA GLY A 197 -23.04 28.11 21.70
C GLY A 197 -23.05 26.62 21.70
N SER A 198 -23.36 25.90 20.61
CA SER A 198 -23.42 24.45 20.64
C SER A 198 -23.23 23.80 19.27
N TYR A 199 -22.74 22.54 19.28
CA TYR A 199 -22.61 21.70 18.09
C TYR A 199 -23.72 20.68 18.00
N SER A 200 -24.09 20.29 16.76
CA SER A 200 -24.92 19.10 16.48
C SER A 200 -24.13 18.10 15.62
N SER A 201 -24.20 16.83 15.97
CA SER A 201 -23.58 15.76 15.22
C SER A 201 -24.43 15.32 14.03
N ARG A 202 -23.77 14.99 12.91
CA ARG A 202 -24.44 14.35 11.76
C ARG A 202 -24.78 12.88 11.98
N PHE A 203 -24.26 12.28 13.01
CA PHE A 203 -24.51 10.88 13.30
C PHE A 203 -25.90 10.69 13.91
N ASN A 204 -26.59 9.63 13.49
CA ASN A 204 -27.93 9.34 14.03
C ASN A 204 -27.81 8.49 15.30
N TRP A 205 -27.73 9.15 16.45
CA TRP A 205 -27.61 8.53 17.77
C TRP A 205 -28.94 8.03 18.35
N GLY A 206 -30.04 8.15 17.61
CA GLY A 206 -31.38 7.78 18.10
C GLY A 206 -31.47 6.35 18.60
N GLY A 207 -32.21 6.14 19.69
CA GLY A 207 -32.43 4.82 20.29
C GLY A 207 -31.26 4.26 21.11
N LEU A 208 -30.31 5.12 21.52
CA LEU A 208 -29.20 4.80 22.41
C LEU A 208 -29.28 5.62 23.70
N GLU A 209 -28.87 5.00 24.82
CA GLU A 209 -28.73 5.67 26.12
C GLU A 209 -27.47 5.22 26.84
N VAL A 210 -26.89 6.08 27.68
CA VAL A 210 -25.81 5.76 28.61
C VAL A 210 -26.24 6.20 30.00
N CYS A 211 -26.19 5.31 30.97
CA CYS A 211 -26.62 5.56 32.36
C CYS A 211 -28.01 6.16 32.48
N GLY A 212 -28.93 5.83 31.55
CA GLY A 212 -30.31 6.34 31.54
C GLY A 212 -30.49 7.73 30.86
N ASN A 213 -29.42 8.28 30.29
CA ASN A 213 -29.43 9.54 29.51
C ASN A 213 -29.36 9.24 28.02
N PRO A 214 -30.18 9.88 27.17
CA PRO A 214 -30.10 9.70 25.72
C PRO A 214 -28.74 10.15 25.15
N VAL A 215 -28.12 9.33 24.30
CA VAL A 215 -26.82 9.60 23.69
C VAL A 215 -26.85 10.86 22.82
N PHE A 216 -27.96 11.09 22.10
CA PHE A 216 -28.07 12.24 21.22
C PHE A 216 -27.92 13.58 21.98
N GLU A 217 -28.42 13.66 23.25
CA GLU A 217 -28.28 14.86 24.07
C GLU A 217 -26.83 15.17 24.45
N SER A 218 -25.98 14.15 24.49
CA SER A 218 -24.54 14.32 24.76
C SER A 218 -23.72 14.71 23.53
N PHE A 219 -24.26 14.56 22.32
CA PHE A 219 -23.63 15.04 21.10
C PHE A 219 -24.34 16.24 20.48
N ASP A 220 -25.62 16.49 20.80
CA ASP A 220 -26.27 17.73 20.47
C ASP A 220 -26.01 18.74 21.60
N ASP A 221 -25.86 19.99 21.27
CA ASP A 221 -25.51 21.07 22.19
C ASP A 221 -24.16 20.88 22.94
N ALA A 222 -23.24 20.10 22.37
CA ALA A 222 -21.92 19.91 22.96
C ALA A 222 -21.09 21.21 22.92
N ASP A 223 -20.44 21.52 24.04
CA ASP A 223 -19.54 22.67 24.17
C ASP A 223 -18.26 22.52 23.39
N ARG A 224 -17.86 21.28 23.12
CA ARG A 224 -16.65 20.94 22.38
C ARG A 224 -16.76 19.58 21.70
N TYR A 225 -16.24 19.50 20.49
CA TYR A 225 -15.94 18.23 19.84
C TYR A 225 -14.43 18.03 19.73
N THR A 226 -13.98 16.80 19.97
CA THR A 226 -12.62 16.38 19.74
C THR A 226 -12.61 15.16 18.84
N LEU A 227 -11.84 15.22 17.76
CA LEU A 227 -11.59 14.11 16.86
C LEU A 227 -10.11 13.73 16.96
N SER A 228 -9.83 12.49 17.32
CA SER A 228 -8.49 11.92 17.30
C SER A 228 -8.44 10.79 16.29
N ARG A 229 -7.37 10.72 15.50
CA ARG A 229 -7.15 9.65 14.51
C ARG A 229 -5.81 8.99 14.74
N HIS A 230 -5.74 7.69 14.45
CA HIS A 230 -4.48 6.95 14.45
C HIS A 230 -4.35 6.08 13.20
N PHE A 231 -3.13 5.91 12.74
CA PHE A 231 -2.80 5.06 11.60
C PHE A 231 -1.43 4.42 11.77
N GLN A 232 -1.35 3.15 11.40
CA GLN A 232 -0.11 2.38 11.40
C GLN A 232 -0.13 1.37 10.25
N VAL A 233 1.02 1.16 9.59
CA VAL A 233 1.15 0.12 8.57
C VAL A 233 2.51 -0.56 8.67
N SER A 234 2.54 -1.86 8.41
CA SER A 234 3.77 -2.64 8.24
C SER A 234 3.63 -3.64 7.10
N SER A 235 4.71 -3.85 6.37
CA SER A 235 4.78 -4.74 5.23
C SER A 235 6.02 -5.62 5.29
N PHE A 236 5.83 -6.91 5.12
CA PHE A 236 6.89 -7.90 4.97
C PHE A 236 6.75 -8.63 3.63
N GLU A 237 7.83 -8.74 2.89
CA GLU A 237 7.87 -9.42 1.59
C GLU A 237 8.98 -10.48 1.58
N LEU A 238 8.69 -11.60 0.95
CA LEU A 238 9.68 -12.63 0.61
C LEU A 238 9.60 -12.88 -0.89
N ASN A 239 10.63 -12.48 -1.63
CA ASN A 239 10.64 -12.47 -3.08
C ASN A 239 11.72 -13.40 -3.65
N LEU A 240 11.36 -14.19 -4.65
CA LEU A 240 12.28 -14.82 -5.57
C LEU A 240 12.51 -13.86 -6.74
N LEU A 241 13.78 -13.53 -6.98
CA LEU A 241 14.20 -12.58 -8.01
C LEU A 241 14.82 -13.34 -9.17
N ASN A 242 14.54 -12.89 -10.40
CA ASN A 242 15.27 -13.30 -11.60
C ASN A 242 15.93 -12.07 -12.21
N PHE A 243 17.25 -12.09 -12.32
CA PHE A 243 18.06 -11.01 -12.88
C PHE A 243 18.43 -11.34 -14.32
N SER A 244 18.01 -10.53 -15.28
CA SER A 244 18.19 -10.78 -16.73
C SER A 244 19.65 -10.92 -17.16
N HIS A 245 20.59 -10.37 -16.40
CA HIS A 245 22.02 -10.36 -16.77
C HIS A 245 22.96 -10.88 -15.66
N GLY A 246 22.42 -11.46 -14.57
CA GLY A 246 23.22 -11.89 -13.43
C GLY A 246 23.95 -10.75 -12.71
N TYR A 247 24.72 -11.12 -11.68
CA TYR A 247 25.57 -10.17 -10.98
C TYR A 247 26.87 -9.91 -11.76
N GLY A 248 27.31 -8.67 -11.86
CA GLY A 248 28.63 -8.31 -12.37
C GLY A 248 28.69 -7.73 -13.78
N ASN A 249 27.61 -7.77 -14.56
CA ASN A 249 27.58 -7.09 -15.86
C ASN A 249 27.23 -5.59 -15.70
N GLY A 250 27.76 -4.96 -14.64
CA GLY A 250 27.73 -3.51 -14.48
C GLY A 250 28.60 -2.83 -15.54
N CYS A 251 28.35 -1.56 -15.79
CA CYS A 251 29.13 -0.65 -16.63
C CYS A 251 30.63 -0.60 -16.31
N GLY A 252 31.24 -1.61 -15.79
CA GLY A 252 32.57 -1.58 -15.24
C GLY A 252 33.65 -2.28 -16.04
N SER A 253 33.30 -3.07 -17.02
CA SER A 253 34.33 -3.73 -17.79
C SER A 253 33.99 -3.72 -19.27
N GLN A 254 34.72 -2.94 -19.98
CA GLN A 254 34.94 -3.08 -21.43
C GLN A 254 34.01 -2.31 -22.37
N CYS A 255 34.09 -1.00 -22.31
CA CYS A 255 34.09 -0.23 -23.54
C CYS A 255 35.52 -0.15 -24.06
N GLY A 256 36.07 -1.28 -24.52
CA GLY A 256 37.28 -1.26 -25.36
C GLY A 256 36.90 -0.97 -26.82
N PRO A 257 37.83 -0.45 -27.64
CA PRO A 257 37.56 -0.24 -29.05
C PRO A 257 37.28 -1.60 -29.72
N GLY A 258 36.02 -1.86 -30.05
CA GLY A 258 35.55 -3.07 -30.71
C GLY A 258 34.57 -3.95 -29.91
N ASN A 259 34.33 -3.70 -28.63
CA ASN A 259 33.35 -4.46 -27.84
C ASN A 259 32.03 -3.71 -27.70
N SER A 260 30.93 -4.42 -27.98
CA SER A 260 29.59 -3.93 -27.72
C SER A 260 29.45 -3.60 -26.24
N CYS A 261 29.11 -2.35 -25.92
CA CYS A 261 28.77 -1.94 -24.55
C CYS A 261 27.63 -2.81 -24.01
N ALA A 262 27.68 -3.15 -22.71
CA ALA A 262 26.55 -3.76 -22.04
C ALA A 262 25.28 -2.92 -22.29
N PRO A 263 24.11 -3.55 -22.47
CA PRO A 263 22.89 -2.81 -22.78
C PRO A 263 22.60 -1.82 -21.67
N ASN A 264 22.28 -0.58 -22.06
CA ASN A 264 21.91 0.48 -21.12
C ASN A 264 20.64 0.16 -20.34
N PHE A 265 19.95 -0.91 -20.68
CA PHE A 265 18.67 -1.32 -20.13
C PHE A 265 18.75 -2.71 -19.52
N ARG A 266 18.28 -2.85 -18.28
CA ARG A 266 18.16 -4.12 -17.57
C ARG A 266 16.77 -4.28 -17.01
N TYR A 267 16.30 -5.50 -16.93
CA TYR A 267 15.03 -5.84 -16.30
C TYR A 267 15.23 -7.01 -15.33
N ASN A 268 14.46 -6.99 -14.26
CA ASN A 268 14.43 -8.02 -13.26
C ASN A 268 12.97 -8.38 -13.00
N PHE A 269 12.69 -9.66 -12.83
CA PHE A 269 11.35 -10.12 -12.45
C PHE A 269 11.37 -10.60 -11.00
N LEU A 270 10.22 -10.51 -10.37
CA LEU A 270 10.00 -11.07 -9.04
C LEU A 270 8.69 -11.86 -8.99
N LEU A 271 8.74 -12.92 -8.20
CA LEU A 271 7.59 -13.68 -7.72
C LEU A 271 7.74 -13.78 -6.22
N GLY A 272 6.73 -13.44 -5.44
CA GLY A 272 6.88 -13.44 -3.99
C GLY A 272 5.60 -13.59 -3.21
N PHE A 273 5.80 -13.68 -1.92
CA PHE A 273 4.76 -13.61 -0.89
C PHE A 273 4.88 -12.27 -0.18
N ARG A 274 3.74 -11.64 0.15
CA ARG A 274 3.69 -10.42 0.95
C ARG A 274 2.65 -10.55 2.04
N TYR A 275 3.00 -10.04 3.21
CA TYR A 275 2.11 -9.77 4.32
C TYR A 275 2.09 -8.27 4.58
N LEU A 276 0.90 -7.68 4.61
CA LEU A 276 0.69 -6.28 4.95
C LEU A 276 -0.37 -6.20 6.04
N ASP A 277 -0.04 -5.53 7.14
CA ASP A 277 -0.92 -5.25 8.27
C ASP A 277 -1.05 -3.73 8.38
N PHE A 278 -2.27 -3.21 8.30
CA PHE A 278 -2.53 -1.83 8.64
C PHE A 278 -3.71 -1.70 9.58
N ARG A 279 -3.58 -0.74 10.47
CA ARG A 279 -4.58 -0.39 11.48
C ARG A 279 -4.89 1.07 11.35
N GLU A 280 -6.13 1.36 11.52
CA GLU A 280 -6.67 2.69 11.44
C GLU A 280 -7.82 2.81 12.42
N GLY A 281 -7.94 3.96 13.06
CA GLY A 281 -9.09 4.23 13.89
C GLY A 281 -9.27 5.71 14.14
N PHE A 282 -10.43 6.03 14.67
CA PHE A 282 -10.72 7.36 15.17
C PHE A 282 -11.52 7.28 16.46
N LEU A 283 -11.33 8.29 17.28
CA LEU A 283 -12.09 8.58 18.49
C LEU A 283 -12.75 9.94 18.30
N PHE A 284 -14.08 9.96 18.36
CA PHE A 284 -14.88 11.18 18.33
C PHE A 284 -15.52 11.38 19.71
N THR A 285 -15.24 12.53 20.32
CA THR A 285 -15.69 12.84 21.68
C THR A 285 -16.51 14.13 21.68
N GLY A 286 -17.67 14.08 22.34
CA GLY A 286 -18.47 15.26 22.70
C GLY A 286 -18.31 15.54 24.19
N GLU A 287 -18.07 16.82 24.55
CA GLU A 287 -17.88 17.29 25.91
C GLU A 287 -18.94 18.33 26.27
N HIS A 288 -19.49 18.24 27.50
CA HIS A 288 -20.40 19.23 28.09
C HIS A 288 -19.84 19.73 29.40
N THR A 289 -19.83 21.03 29.60
CA THR A 289 -19.21 21.63 30.78
C THR A 289 -20.20 21.86 31.95
N SER A 290 -21.52 21.83 31.72
CA SER A 290 -22.47 22.26 32.75
C SER A 290 -23.95 21.86 32.53
N ALA A 291 -24.30 20.86 31.74
CA ALA A 291 -25.69 20.47 31.51
C ALA A 291 -26.18 19.47 32.54
N PRO A 292 -27.29 19.73 33.30
CA PRO A 292 -27.88 18.73 34.19
C PRO A 292 -28.55 17.60 33.36
N ASN A 293 -28.29 16.36 33.73
CA ASN A 293 -28.80 15.14 33.09
C ASN A 293 -28.17 14.75 31.74
N VAL A 294 -27.00 15.32 31.43
CA VAL A 294 -26.19 14.95 30.26
C VAL A 294 -24.91 14.30 30.76
N VAL A 295 -24.36 13.36 30.02
CA VAL A 295 -23.06 12.77 30.32
C VAL A 295 -21.98 13.79 29.98
N ASP A 296 -21.11 14.14 30.94
CA ASP A 296 -20.10 15.19 30.81
C ASP A 296 -19.16 14.95 29.59
N GLU A 297 -18.86 13.70 29.30
CA GLU A 297 -18.03 13.31 28.18
C GLU A 297 -18.50 11.98 27.60
N LEU A 298 -18.74 11.92 26.29
CA LEU A 298 -19.15 10.72 25.57
C LEU A 298 -18.24 10.51 24.35
N SER A 299 -17.71 9.32 24.21
CA SER A 299 -16.74 8.97 23.19
C SER A 299 -17.23 7.85 22.28
N TYR A 300 -17.16 8.05 20.97
CA TYR A 300 -17.36 7.04 19.94
C TYR A 300 -16.02 6.64 19.33
N ASN A 301 -15.64 5.38 19.55
CA ASN A 301 -14.40 4.79 19.03
C ASN A 301 -14.68 3.82 17.89
N VAL A 302 -13.88 3.90 16.83
CA VAL A 302 -13.86 2.96 15.71
C VAL A 302 -12.42 2.55 15.43
N ASP A 303 -12.13 1.26 15.52
CA ASP A 303 -10.83 0.67 15.20
C ASP A 303 -11.00 -0.41 14.15
N VAL A 304 -10.22 -0.31 13.08
CA VAL A 304 -10.18 -1.28 11.98
C VAL A 304 -8.76 -1.80 11.79
N GLN A 305 -8.65 -3.11 11.64
CA GLN A 305 -7.40 -3.74 11.26
C GLN A 305 -7.59 -4.59 10.01
N ASN A 306 -6.72 -4.44 9.04
CA ASN A 306 -6.65 -5.23 7.82
C ASN A 306 -5.34 -6.02 7.78
N ARG A 307 -5.42 -7.33 7.59
CA ARG A 307 -4.28 -8.24 7.48
C ARG A 307 -4.32 -8.94 6.13
N LEU A 308 -3.51 -8.44 5.21
CA LEU A 308 -3.41 -8.96 3.86
C LEU A 308 -2.26 -9.96 3.77
N ALA A 309 -2.54 -11.19 3.33
CA ALA A 309 -1.53 -12.21 3.08
C ALA A 309 -1.76 -12.83 1.70
N GLY A 310 -0.75 -12.86 0.83
CA GLY A 310 -0.93 -13.35 -0.53
C GLY A 310 0.32 -13.33 -1.38
N PHE A 311 0.10 -13.60 -2.66
CA PHE A 311 1.18 -13.69 -3.65
C PHE A 311 1.21 -12.45 -4.53
N GLN A 312 2.42 -12.08 -4.92
CA GLN A 312 2.69 -10.97 -5.83
C GLN A 312 3.63 -11.37 -6.94
N ILE A 313 3.46 -10.72 -8.07
CA ILE A 313 4.39 -10.73 -9.19
C ILE A 313 4.81 -9.28 -9.48
N GLY A 314 5.96 -9.11 -10.09
CA GLY A 314 6.40 -7.77 -10.45
C GLY A 314 7.67 -7.76 -11.25
N GLY A 315 8.16 -6.56 -11.47
CA GLY A 315 9.41 -6.35 -12.17
C GLY A 315 9.98 -4.97 -11.90
N ARG A 316 11.25 -4.86 -12.18
CA ARG A 316 12.02 -3.61 -12.14
C ARG A 316 12.86 -3.50 -13.41
N THR A 317 12.86 -2.32 -13.96
CA THR A 317 13.74 -1.95 -15.07
C THR A 317 14.72 -0.88 -14.63
N ASP A 318 15.98 -1.03 -14.98
CA ASP A 318 17.03 -0.04 -14.71
C ASP A 318 17.61 0.44 -16.03
N TYR A 319 17.65 1.76 -16.22
CA TYR A 319 18.27 2.42 -17.37
C TYR A 319 19.52 3.16 -16.92
N TYR A 320 20.67 2.76 -17.43
CA TYR A 320 21.97 3.33 -17.08
C TYR A 320 22.25 4.59 -17.90
N LEU A 321 22.22 5.75 -17.22
CA LEU A 321 22.55 7.04 -17.78
C LEU A 321 24.08 7.21 -17.88
N THR A 322 24.80 6.71 -16.88
CA THR A 322 26.26 6.64 -16.81
C THR A 322 26.67 5.34 -16.12
N CYS A 323 27.97 5.07 -16.01
CA CYS A 323 28.47 3.90 -15.27
C CYS A 323 28.10 3.91 -13.77
N ASN A 324 27.83 5.09 -13.21
CA ASN A 324 27.53 5.24 -11.80
C ASN A 324 26.09 5.66 -11.52
N LEU A 325 25.34 6.12 -12.53
CA LEU A 325 23.98 6.61 -12.33
C LEU A 325 23.00 5.83 -13.21
N SER A 326 21.98 5.27 -12.60
CA SER A 326 20.85 4.65 -13.31
C SER A 326 19.53 5.22 -12.80
N ALA A 327 18.57 5.35 -13.70
CA ALA A 327 17.17 5.55 -13.37
C ALA A 327 16.47 4.20 -13.34
N PHE A 328 15.47 4.03 -12.49
CA PHE A 328 14.69 2.80 -12.45
C PHE A 328 13.19 3.05 -12.35
N ALA A 329 12.43 2.08 -12.87
CA ALA A 329 11.01 1.96 -12.67
C ALA A 329 10.69 0.56 -12.18
N SER A 330 9.77 0.42 -11.24
CA SER A 330 9.29 -0.88 -10.76
C SER A 330 7.78 -0.89 -10.62
N ALA A 331 7.20 -2.08 -10.84
CA ALA A 331 5.78 -2.34 -10.62
C ALA A 331 5.63 -3.72 -9.98
N LYS A 332 4.75 -3.82 -8.99
CA LYS A 332 4.35 -5.07 -8.36
C LYS A 332 2.83 -5.10 -8.27
N GLY A 333 2.23 -6.27 -8.39
CA GLY A 333 0.81 -6.47 -8.20
C GLY A 333 0.54 -7.86 -7.64
N GLY A 334 -0.50 -7.99 -6.82
CA GLY A 334 -0.81 -9.27 -6.20
C GLY A 334 -2.25 -9.40 -5.74
N VAL A 335 -2.60 -10.64 -5.39
CA VAL A 335 -3.91 -11.03 -4.86
C VAL A 335 -3.71 -11.56 -3.46
N TYR A 336 -4.56 -11.10 -2.53
CA TYR A 336 -4.39 -11.32 -1.10
C TYR A 336 -5.70 -11.75 -0.46
N GLY A 337 -5.62 -12.66 0.50
CA GLY A 337 -6.66 -12.85 1.48
C GLY A 337 -6.54 -11.75 2.54
N ASN A 338 -7.56 -10.92 2.71
CA ASN A 338 -7.61 -9.89 3.72
C ASN A 338 -8.51 -10.33 4.88
N ARG A 339 -7.93 -10.50 6.07
CA ARG A 339 -8.68 -10.68 7.31
C ARG A 339 -8.85 -9.33 7.98
N MET A 340 -10.07 -8.85 7.99
CA MET A 340 -10.47 -7.59 8.62
C MET A 340 -11.01 -7.85 10.03
N SER A 341 -10.72 -6.96 10.97
CA SER A 341 -11.36 -6.88 12.28
C SER A 341 -11.82 -5.46 12.53
N LEU A 342 -13.01 -5.33 13.07
CA LEU A 342 -13.67 -4.08 13.40
C LEU A 342 -14.01 -4.10 14.89
N GLN A 343 -13.67 -3.03 15.59
CA GLN A 343 -14.13 -2.75 16.94
C GLN A 343 -14.81 -1.38 16.93
N GLN A 344 -16.02 -1.32 17.47
CA GLN A 344 -16.74 -0.06 17.67
C GLN A 344 -17.32 -0.04 19.08
N ALA A 345 -17.18 1.07 19.76
CA ALA A 345 -17.74 1.26 21.09
C ALA A 345 -18.15 2.71 21.29
N LEU A 346 -19.25 2.89 22.01
CA LEU A 346 -19.69 4.19 22.48
C LEU A 346 -19.72 4.15 24.01
N ARG A 347 -18.92 5.01 24.65
CA ARG A 347 -18.68 4.95 26.10
C ARG A 347 -18.61 6.33 26.71
N ASP A 348 -19.03 6.43 27.99
CA ASP A 348 -18.78 7.61 28.82
C ASP A 348 -17.37 7.60 29.41
N CYS A 349 -17.02 8.66 30.15
CA CYS A 349 -15.73 8.80 30.84
C CYS A 349 -15.48 7.73 31.90
N ASP A 350 -16.54 7.11 32.47
CA ASP A 350 -16.45 6.02 33.45
C ASP A 350 -16.30 4.65 32.77
N GLY A 351 -16.36 4.58 31.44
CA GLY A 351 -16.26 3.36 30.64
C GLY A 351 -17.58 2.59 30.48
N ASN A 352 -18.71 3.17 30.86
CA ASN A 352 -20.03 2.55 30.66
C ASN A 352 -20.36 2.60 29.16
N ALA A 353 -20.70 1.44 28.59
CA ALA A 353 -21.10 1.37 27.19
C ALA A 353 -22.56 1.79 27.01
N ALA A 354 -22.82 2.50 25.89
CA ALA A 354 -24.19 2.79 25.49
C ALA A 354 -25.00 1.51 25.27
N VAL A 355 -26.28 1.57 25.55
CA VAL A 355 -27.24 0.49 25.35
C VAL A 355 -28.36 0.92 24.40
N ILE A 356 -28.92 -0.05 23.68
CA ILE A 356 -30.09 0.20 22.82
C ILE A 356 -31.31 0.41 23.71
N SER A 357 -31.96 1.55 23.61
CA SER A 357 -33.13 1.94 24.42
C SER A 357 -34.44 1.97 23.63
N ASP A 358 -34.41 1.80 22.28
CA ASP A 358 -35.64 1.75 21.48
C ASP A 358 -36.47 0.50 21.84
N PRO A 359 -37.71 0.69 22.40
CA PRO A 359 -38.56 -0.43 22.78
C PRO A 359 -39.00 -1.35 21.63
N ASN A 360 -38.93 -0.84 20.41
CA ASN A 360 -39.29 -1.59 19.19
C ASN A 360 -38.10 -2.30 18.55
N SER A 361 -36.89 -2.10 19.08
CA SER A 361 -35.69 -2.74 18.58
C SER A 361 -35.57 -4.18 19.08
N GLU A 362 -35.21 -5.11 18.20
CA GLU A 362 -34.86 -6.49 18.60
C GLU A 362 -33.57 -6.53 19.44
N TYR A 363 -32.80 -5.42 19.47
CA TYR A 363 -31.55 -5.28 20.23
C TYR A 363 -31.74 -4.54 21.56
N LEU A 364 -32.98 -4.32 22.01
CA LEU A 364 -33.28 -3.61 23.26
C LEU A 364 -32.42 -4.12 24.43
N ASN A 365 -31.80 -3.21 25.19
CA ASN A 365 -30.87 -3.44 26.29
C ASN A 365 -29.53 -4.11 25.88
N GLN A 366 -29.24 -4.29 24.58
CA GLN A 366 -27.91 -4.73 24.15
C GLN A 366 -26.94 -3.54 24.14
N ARG A 367 -25.70 -3.84 24.51
CA ARG A 367 -24.61 -2.82 24.50
C ARG A 367 -24.12 -2.55 23.10
N PHE A 368 -23.86 -1.27 22.80
CA PHE A 368 -23.14 -0.86 21.63
C PHE A 368 -21.63 -1.05 21.85
N ASP A 369 -21.18 -2.30 21.83
CA ASP A 369 -19.80 -2.75 21.97
C ASP A 369 -19.59 -3.87 20.94
N ILE A 370 -19.11 -3.48 19.77
CA ILE A 370 -19.07 -4.32 18.58
C ILE A 370 -17.67 -4.85 18.37
N ASN A 371 -17.59 -6.14 18.12
CA ASN A 371 -16.36 -6.80 17.73
C ASN A 371 -16.68 -7.77 16.60
N SER A 372 -16.25 -7.45 15.39
CA SER A 372 -16.56 -8.22 14.18
C SER A 372 -15.29 -8.59 13.41
N THR A 373 -15.36 -9.71 12.71
CA THR A 373 -14.29 -10.13 11.80
C THR A 373 -14.87 -10.60 10.48
N ARG A 374 -14.19 -10.26 9.38
CA ARG A 374 -14.57 -10.68 8.03
C ARG A 374 -13.32 -11.01 7.23
N THR A 375 -13.40 -11.98 6.35
CA THR A 375 -12.33 -12.29 5.40
C THR A 375 -12.82 -12.08 3.98
N ASN A 376 -12.04 -11.38 3.17
CA ASN A 376 -12.35 -11.13 1.77
C ASN A 376 -11.08 -11.16 0.91
N VAL A 377 -11.24 -11.09 -0.41
CA VAL A 377 -10.13 -10.93 -1.36
C VAL A 377 -9.80 -9.43 -1.48
N ALA A 378 -8.51 -9.12 -1.45
CA ALA A 378 -7.97 -7.78 -1.67
C ALA A 378 -6.93 -7.82 -2.78
N PHE A 379 -6.71 -6.67 -3.43
CA PHE A 379 -5.66 -6.49 -4.42
C PHE A 379 -4.70 -5.41 -3.92
N LEU A 380 -3.41 -5.63 -4.13
CA LEU A 380 -2.38 -4.65 -3.80
C LEU A 380 -1.48 -4.45 -5.01
N THR A 381 -1.27 -3.18 -5.35
CA THR A 381 -0.39 -2.76 -6.44
C THR A 381 0.60 -1.73 -5.91
N GLU A 382 1.83 -1.80 -6.37
CA GLU A 382 2.91 -0.90 -5.99
C GLU A 382 3.66 -0.44 -7.24
N PHE A 383 3.87 0.87 -7.36
CA PHE A 383 4.69 1.48 -8.40
C PHE A 383 5.78 2.31 -7.76
N ALA A 384 6.99 2.25 -8.31
CA ALA A 384 8.07 3.13 -7.88
C ALA A 384 8.92 3.59 -9.06
N LEU A 385 9.36 4.84 -8.98
CA LEU A 385 10.30 5.48 -9.90
C LEU A 385 11.44 6.08 -9.08
N GLY A 386 12.67 5.97 -9.55
CA GLY A 386 13.79 6.52 -8.79
C GLY A 386 15.11 6.48 -9.54
N ALA A 387 16.15 6.84 -8.81
CA ALA A 387 17.52 6.78 -9.27
C ALA A 387 18.39 6.00 -8.28
N ASN A 388 19.44 5.40 -8.83
CA ASN A 388 20.45 4.68 -8.07
C ASN A 388 21.82 5.19 -8.47
N TYR A 389 22.63 5.61 -7.48
CA TYR A 389 23.97 6.12 -7.67
C TYR A 389 24.99 5.18 -7.03
N LYS A 390 25.85 4.60 -7.86
CA LYS A 390 26.95 3.71 -7.45
C LYS A 390 28.10 4.55 -6.89
N VAL A 391 28.34 4.49 -5.60
CA VAL A 391 29.41 5.20 -4.89
C VAL A 391 30.73 4.45 -5.00
N THR A 392 30.66 3.11 -4.80
CA THR A 392 31.78 2.18 -4.96
C THR A 392 31.27 0.90 -5.64
N ASP A 393 32.13 -0.08 -5.88
CA ASP A 393 31.69 -1.37 -6.43
C ASP A 393 30.72 -2.13 -5.52
N CYS A 394 30.75 -1.86 -4.21
CA CYS A 394 29.90 -2.51 -3.23
C CYS A 394 28.76 -1.62 -2.72
N TRP A 395 28.91 -0.29 -2.75
CA TRP A 395 27.95 0.66 -2.18
C TRP A 395 27.21 1.44 -3.25
N SER A 396 25.89 1.52 -3.10
CA SER A 396 25.04 2.40 -3.89
C SER A 396 24.07 3.16 -3.01
N LEU A 397 23.73 4.38 -3.40
CA LEU A 397 22.66 5.18 -2.81
C LEU A 397 21.47 5.14 -3.76
N TYR A 398 20.27 5.09 -3.20
CA TYR A 398 19.04 5.14 -4.00
C TYR A 398 18.03 6.11 -3.40
N ALA A 399 17.26 6.74 -4.27
CA ALA A 399 16.12 7.55 -3.88
C ALA A 399 15.04 7.48 -4.98
N GLY A 400 13.80 7.70 -4.58
CA GLY A 400 12.69 7.67 -5.52
C GLY A 400 11.37 8.05 -4.89
N TYR A 401 10.32 7.83 -5.68
CA TYR A 401 8.94 8.02 -5.30
C TYR A 401 8.16 6.73 -5.51
N GLN A 402 7.31 6.39 -4.55
CA GLN A 402 6.55 5.15 -4.52
C GLN A 402 5.08 5.42 -4.26
N VAL A 403 4.22 4.64 -4.89
CA VAL A 403 2.77 4.61 -4.65
C VAL A 403 2.38 3.18 -4.35
N VAL A 404 1.66 2.99 -3.26
CA VAL A 404 1.09 1.69 -2.83
C VAL A 404 -0.42 1.84 -2.79
N ILE A 405 -1.14 0.97 -3.48
CA ILE A 405 -2.60 0.98 -3.58
C ILE A 405 -3.11 -0.39 -3.15
N ALA A 406 -3.92 -0.44 -2.09
CA ALA A 406 -4.63 -1.65 -1.69
C ALA A 406 -6.14 -1.41 -1.80
N THR A 407 -6.86 -2.32 -2.45
CA THR A 407 -8.33 -2.28 -2.61
C THR A 407 -8.95 -3.53 -2.00
N GLY A 408 -10.24 -3.47 -1.65
CA GLY A 408 -10.90 -4.56 -0.93
C GLY A 408 -10.54 -4.55 0.56
N VAL A 409 -10.35 -3.37 1.13
CA VAL A 409 -9.97 -3.13 2.52
C VAL A 409 -11.09 -2.40 3.26
N ALA A 410 -11.08 -2.49 4.57
CA ALA A 410 -11.99 -1.75 5.43
C ALA A 410 -11.28 -0.49 5.94
N GLU A 411 -11.91 0.67 5.80
CA GLU A 411 -11.47 1.96 6.33
C GLU A 411 -12.36 2.33 7.53
N ALA A 412 -11.81 3.01 8.54
CA ALA A 412 -12.54 3.30 9.77
C ALA A 412 -13.73 4.25 9.54
N ASN A 413 -13.57 5.24 8.68
CA ASN A 413 -14.60 6.20 8.31
C ASN A 413 -15.81 5.54 7.62
N ASP A 414 -15.60 4.48 6.84
CA ASP A 414 -16.67 3.78 6.14
C ASP A 414 -17.51 2.88 7.08
N GLN A 415 -17.00 2.58 8.29
CA GLN A 415 -17.69 1.68 9.24
C GLN A 415 -18.76 2.37 10.07
N VAL A 416 -18.87 3.69 10.02
CA VAL A 416 -19.93 4.41 10.74
C VAL A 416 -21.29 3.92 10.24
N PRO A 417 -22.17 3.40 11.13
CA PRO A 417 -23.48 2.95 10.72
C PRO A 417 -24.41 4.15 10.42
N SER A 418 -25.37 3.94 9.53
CA SER A 418 -26.39 4.96 9.25
C SER A 418 -27.34 5.18 10.42
N GLN A 419 -27.57 4.14 11.22
CA GLN A 419 -28.37 4.15 12.43
C GLN A 419 -27.74 3.22 13.47
N PHE A 420 -27.35 3.78 14.60
CA PHE A 420 -26.63 3.05 15.65
C PHE A 420 -27.48 2.00 16.39
N GLN A 421 -28.80 2.16 16.38
CA GLN A 421 -29.72 1.18 16.99
C GLN A 421 -29.78 -0.17 16.27
N PHE A 422 -29.28 -0.25 15.00
CA PHE A 422 -29.23 -1.49 14.22
C PHE A 422 -27.85 -2.14 14.32
N LEU A 423 -27.67 -2.99 15.32
CA LEU A 423 -26.37 -3.63 15.57
C LEU A 423 -25.89 -4.50 14.42
N ASP A 424 -26.76 -5.05 13.59
CA ASP A 424 -26.34 -5.85 12.42
C ASP A 424 -25.66 -5.00 11.36
N GLU A 425 -26.13 -3.76 11.14
CA GLU A 425 -25.45 -2.83 10.27
C GLU A 425 -24.06 -2.49 10.83
N ALA A 426 -24.01 -2.13 12.12
CA ALA A 426 -22.76 -1.77 12.78
C ALA A 426 -21.76 -2.94 12.87
N LYS A 427 -22.22 -4.19 12.93
CA LYS A 427 -21.38 -5.41 12.87
C LYS A 427 -20.91 -5.75 11.46
N SER A 428 -21.56 -5.22 10.42
CA SER A 428 -21.25 -5.54 9.03
C SER A 428 -20.04 -4.74 8.56
N ILE A 429 -18.89 -5.41 8.38
CA ILE A 429 -17.67 -4.76 7.90
C ILE A 429 -17.82 -4.39 6.42
N LYS A 430 -17.82 -3.10 6.10
CA LYS A 430 -17.74 -2.57 4.74
C LYS A 430 -16.29 -2.66 4.27
N ASN A 431 -16.05 -3.22 3.08
CA ASN A 431 -14.71 -3.53 2.55
C ASN A 431 -14.49 -3.04 1.13
N ASP A 432 -15.19 -2.03 0.72
CA ASP A 432 -15.08 -1.34 -0.57
C ASP A 432 -14.11 -0.16 -0.53
N GLY A 433 -13.41 0.03 0.57
CA GLY A 433 -12.37 1.02 0.77
C GLY A 433 -11.09 0.75 -0.03
N SER A 434 -10.25 1.79 -0.10
CA SER A 434 -8.95 1.75 -0.79
C SER A 434 -7.90 2.54 -0.03
N LEU A 435 -6.87 1.84 0.48
CA LEU A 435 -5.70 2.48 1.05
C LEU A 435 -4.75 2.93 -0.07
N ILE A 436 -4.46 4.22 -0.13
CA ILE A 436 -3.48 4.80 -1.05
C ILE A 436 -2.40 5.49 -0.22
N LEU A 437 -1.17 4.96 -0.30
CA LEU A 437 0.02 5.55 0.29
C LEU A 437 0.95 6.00 -0.83
N HIS A 438 1.49 7.20 -0.71
CA HIS A 438 2.42 7.70 -1.72
C HIS A 438 3.47 8.62 -1.10
N GLY A 439 4.67 8.60 -1.64
CA GLY A 439 5.73 9.47 -1.14
C GLY A 439 7.12 9.05 -1.54
N ALA A 440 8.10 9.64 -0.87
CA ALA A 440 9.50 9.43 -1.15
C ALA A 440 10.06 8.22 -0.40
N PHE A 441 11.09 7.61 -0.98
CA PHE A 441 11.96 6.66 -0.28
C PHE A 441 13.41 6.92 -0.63
N PHE A 442 14.30 6.61 0.29
CA PHE A 442 15.75 6.77 0.08
C PHE A 442 16.53 5.82 0.98
N GLY A 443 17.74 5.52 0.58
CA GLY A 443 18.59 4.62 1.35
C GLY A 443 19.91 4.30 0.70
N ALA A 444 20.59 3.32 1.28
CA ALA A 444 21.84 2.77 0.77
C ALA A 444 21.72 1.25 0.60
N SER A 445 22.37 0.72 -0.42
CA SER A 445 22.49 -0.73 -0.66
C SER A 445 23.95 -1.16 -0.65
N TYR A 446 24.18 -2.38 -0.24
CA TYR A 446 25.51 -3.00 -0.13
C TYR A 446 25.49 -4.42 -0.65
N ASN A 447 26.49 -4.76 -1.47
CA ASN A 447 26.75 -6.12 -1.95
C ASN A 447 28.00 -6.68 -1.26
N PHE A 448 27.92 -7.90 -0.67
CA PHE A 448 28.98 -8.50 0.18
C PHE A 448 29.08 -10.01 0.03
#